data_95b068012afeb12ad850ab41b130cb56
#
_entry.id   95b068012afeb12ad850ab41b130cb56
#
_cell.length_a   1.000
_cell.length_b   1.000
_cell.length_c   1.000
_cell.angle_alpha   90.00
_cell.angle_beta   90.00
_cell.angle_gamma   90.00
#
_symmetry.space_group_name_H-M   'P 1'
#
loop_
_entity.id
_entity.type
_entity.pdbx_description
1 polymer ?
#
loop_
_entity_poly.entity_id
_entity_poly.type
_entity_poly.pdbx_seq_one_letter_code
_entity_poly.pdbx_strand_id
1 'polypeptide(L)'
;HLNANNFQAKYISHNDILADIDSLFNQFKSEQIDCVCYINPVDNFLSKKIEKSASKHNIKLEKFDNPNFLTKENELGDFFKANKKKFFQTSFYISQRKKFKILIDENENPIGGKWSFDTDNRKKYPKTKTPPTIKAVKSDEFYKEAIEYVQTYFSKNLGELTETPLYPSNFESSKKWFEDFLQNRFYDFGIYEDAIVKEESYLNHSIITPMMNIGLITPEYIINTTLSFAEKNDIPLNSLEG
;
A
#
# COMPACT_ATOMS: atom_id res chain seq x y z
N HIS A 1 -10.05 -15.02 3.31
CA HIS A 1 -8.87 -15.06 4.20
C HIS A 1 -9.29 -15.18 5.68
N LEU A 2 -10.12 -14.28 6.21
CA LEU A 2 -10.56 -14.31 7.60
C LEU A 2 -11.25 -15.65 7.95
N ASN A 3 -12.21 -16.08 7.14
CA ASN A 3 -12.91 -17.35 7.36
C ASN A 3 -11.95 -18.57 7.30
N ALA A 4 -10.96 -18.54 6.41
CA ALA A 4 -9.93 -19.58 6.31
C ALA A 4 -8.99 -19.62 7.54
N ASN A 5 -8.97 -18.55 8.35
CA ASN A 5 -8.24 -18.48 9.62
C ASN A 5 -9.16 -18.57 10.85
N ASN A 6 -10.35 -19.14 10.69
CA ASN A 6 -11.34 -19.38 11.76
C ASN A 6 -11.92 -18.09 12.39
N PHE A 7 -11.86 -16.96 11.72
CA PHE A 7 -12.58 -15.75 12.11
C PHE A 7 -13.98 -15.76 11.49
N GLN A 8 -15.00 -15.41 12.26
CA GLN A 8 -16.32 -15.16 11.71
C GLN A 8 -16.30 -13.82 10.98
N ALA A 9 -16.57 -13.82 9.67
CA ALA A 9 -16.62 -12.62 8.86
C ALA A 9 -17.92 -12.58 8.06
N LYS A 10 -18.60 -11.43 8.11
CA LYS A 10 -19.77 -11.11 7.28
C LYS A 10 -19.36 -10.02 6.30
N TYR A 11 -19.50 -10.32 5.01
CA TYR A 11 -19.36 -9.32 3.96
C TYR A 11 -20.71 -8.64 3.71
N ILE A 12 -20.71 -7.31 3.68
CA ILE A 12 -21.88 -6.48 3.35
C ILE A 12 -21.64 -5.92 1.96
N SER A 13 -22.47 -6.32 0.99
CA SER A 13 -22.38 -5.82 -0.38
C SER A 13 -22.79 -4.34 -0.43
N HIS A 14 -22.22 -3.59 -1.40
CA HIS A 14 -22.49 -2.15 -1.57
C HIS A 14 -23.97 -1.82 -1.84
N ASN A 15 -24.73 -2.76 -2.36
CA ASN A 15 -26.18 -2.63 -2.62
C ASN A 15 -27.07 -3.11 -1.45
N ASP A 16 -26.46 -3.59 -0.36
CA ASP A 16 -27.19 -3.91 0.88
C ASP A 16 -27.54 -2.61 1.62
N ILE A 17 -28.68 -2.57 2.28
CA ILE A 17 -29.09 -1.43 3.12
C ILE A 17 -28.08 -1.16 4.25
N LEU A 18 -27.39 -2.20 4.72
CA LEU A 18 -26.35 -2.12 5.75
C LEU A 18 -25.02 -1.54 5.25
N ALA A 19 -24.87 -1.31 3.94
CA ALA A 19 -23.73 -0.57 3.41
C ALA A 19 -23.78 0.91 3.81
N ASP A 20 -24.97 1.43 4.18
CA ASP A 20 -25.05 2.71 4.86
C ASP A 20 -24.64 2.58 6.33
N ILE A 21 -23.68 3.42 6.76
CA ILE A 21 -23.09 3.36 8.09
C ILE A 21 -24.13 3.56 9.21
N ASP A 22 -25.11 4.46 9.02
CA ASP A 22 -26.12 4.70 10.04
C ASP A 22 -27.06 3.49 10.19
N SER A 23 -27.43 2.87 9.08
CA SER A 23 -28.23 1.64 9.06
C SER A 23 -27.50 0.48 9.75
N LEU A 24 -26.19 0.35 9.51
CA LEU A 24 -25.34 -0.64 10.15
C LEU A 24 -25.26 -0.43 11.67
N PHE A 25 -25.08 0.80 12.14
CA PHE A 25 -25.05 1.11 13.57
C PHE A 25 -26.41 0.93 14.24
N ASN A 26 -27.52 1.19 13.53
CA ASN A 26 -28.84 0.86 14.01
C ASN A 26 -29.04 -0.65 14.23
N GLN A 27 -28.53 -1.49 13.32
CA GLN A 27 -28.52 -2.94 13.50
C GLN A 27 -27.65 -3.34 14.72
N PHE A 28 -26.44 -2.82 14.85
CA PHE A 28 -25.59 -3.08 16.01
C PHE A 28 -26.28 -2.76 17.32
N LYS A 29 -27.04 -1.65 17.36
CA LYS A 29 -27.84 -1.30 18.53
C LYS A 29 -28.94 -2.32 18.81
N SER A 30 -29.63 -2.81 17.79
CA SER A 30 -30.67 -3.85 17.94
C SER A 30 -30.11 -5.20 18.40
N GLU A 31 -28.85 -5.49 18.05
CA GLU A 31 -28.10 -6.67 18.46
C GLU A 31 -27.41 -6.51 19.84
N GLN A 32 -27.66 -5.37 20.52
CA GLN A 32 -27.09 -5.03 21.84
C GLN A 32 -25.55 -4.94 21.85
N ILE A 33 -24.97 -4.49 20.74
CA ILE A 33 -23.53 -4.22 20.65
C ILE A 33 -23.22 -2.87 21.28
N ASP A 34 -22.40 -2.85 22.32
CA ASP A 34 -22.04 -1.65 23.06
C ASP A 34 -20.75 -0.99 22.58
N CYS A 35 -19.90 -1.74 21.89
CA CYS A 35 -18.60 -1.25 21.41
C CYS A 35 -18.31 -1.79 20.00
N VAL A 36 -17.86 -0.89 19.13
CA VAL A 36 -17.37 -1.21 17.79
C VAL A 36 -15.89 -0.87 17.70
N CYS A 37 -15.07 -1.89 17.44
CA CYS A 37 -13.66 -1.74 17.13
C CYS A 37 -13.49 -1.57 15.62
N TYR A 38 -12.71 -0.59 15.19
CA TYR A 38 -12.48 -0.36 13.75
C TYR A 38 -11.06 0.14 13.47
N ILE A 39 -10.57 -0.16 12.28
CA ILE A 39 -9.30 0.37 11.79
C ILE A 39 -9.55 1.78 11.23
N ASN A 40 -8.65 2.72 11.55
CA ASN A 40 -8.71 4.08 11.02
C ASN A 40 -8.83 4.05 9.47
N PRO A 41 -9.95 4.52 8.89
CA PRO A 41 -10.15 4.46 7.44
C PRO A 41 -9.30 5.47 6.67
N VAL A 42 -8.64 6.43 7.37
CA VAL A 42 -7.85 7.55 6.78
C VAL A 42 -8.69 8.51 5.93
N ASP A 43 -9.91 8.18 5.66
CA ASP A 43 -10.89 9.03 4.98
C ASP A 43 -11.67 9.87 6.00
N ASN A 44 -11.52 11.20 5.92
CA ASN A 44 -12.14 12.14 6.87
C ASN A 44 -13.69 12.11 6.80
N PHE A 45 -14.26 11.86 5.62
CA PHE A 45 -15.70 11.80 5.47
C PHE A 45 -16.27 10.53 6.12
N LEU A 46 -15.62 9.40 5.89
CA LEU A 46 -15.98 8.11 6.48
C LEU A 46 -15.80 8.12 8.00
N SER A 47 -14.69 8.68 8.51
CA SER A 47 -14.46 8.83 9.95
C SER A 47 -15.59 9.61 10.61
N LYS A 48 -15.97 10.76 10.06
CA LYS A 48 -17.07 11.58 10.57
C LYS A 48 -18.41 10.86 10.53
N LYS A 49 -18.68 10.07 9.49
CA LYS A 49 -19.90 9.25 9.41
C LYS A 49 -19.94 8.21 10.51
N ILE A 50 -18.85 7.49 10.73
CA ILE A 50 -18.73 6.48 11.80
C ILE A 50 -18.95 7.12 13.17
N GLU A 51 -18.25 8.21 13.49
CA GLU A 51 -18.34 8.93 14.76
C GLU A 51 -19.78 9.46 15.01
N LYS A 52 -20.39 10.05 13.99
CA LYS A 52 -21.77 10.56 14.08
C LYS A 52 -22.78 9.44 14.33
N SER A 53 -22.67 8.32 13.62
CA SER A 53 -23.59 7.19 13.78
C SER A 53 -23.39 6.49 15.12
N ALA A 54 -22.17 6.31 15.57
CA ALA A 54 -21.87 5.76 16.89
C ALA A 54 -22.47 6.62 18.01
N SER A 55 -22.31 7.94 17.94
CA SER A 55 -22.91 8.88 18.90
C SER A 55 -24.43 8.82 18.89
N LYS A 56 -25.07 8.80 17.71
CA LYS A 56 -26.51 8.72 17.55
C LYS A 56 -27.12 7.45 18.18
N HIS A 57 -26.42 6.32 18.04
CA HIS A 57 -26.89 5.02 18.54
C HIS A 57 -26.33 4.68 19.93
N ASN A 58 -25.56 5.57 20.54
CA ASN A 58 -24.92 5.40 21.84
C ASN A 58 -24.03 4.15 21.91
N ILE A 59 -23.17 3.95 20.89
CA ILE A 59 -22.23 2.86 20.78
C ILE A 59 -20.81 3.42 20.95
N LYS A 60 -20.01 2.79 21.83
CA LYS A 60 -18.62 3.14 22.04
C LYS A 60 -17.79 2.78 20.79
N LEU A 61 -16.82 3.63 20.47
CA LEU A 61 -15.84 3.36 19.40
C LEU A 61 -14.45 3.10 19.97
N GLU A 62 -13.77 2.11 19.43
CA GLU A 62 -12.36 1.87 19.65
C GLU A 62 -11.63 1.85 18.31
N LYS A 63 -10.84 2.89 18.07
CA LYS A 63 -10.11 3.09 16.80
C LYS A 63 -8.70 2.52 16.89
N PHE A 64 -8.34 1.64 15.96
CA PHE A 64 -6.99 1.10 15.79
C PHE A 64 -6.26 1.80 14.65
N ASP A 65 -4.93 1.86 14.77
CA ASP A 65 -4.08 2.40 13.72
C ASP A 65 -4.20 1.58 12.42
N ASN A 66 -4.07 2.26 11.28
CA ASN A 66 -4.15 1.59 9.98
C ASN A 66 -2.78 0.99 9.61
N PRO A 67 -2.66 -0.34 9.41
CA PRO A 67 -1.40 -1.00 9.08
C PRO A 67 -0.85 -0.64 7.69
N ASN A 68 -1.63 0.06 6.86
CA ASN A 68 -1.17 0.55 5.56
C ASN A 68 -0.27 1.80 5.68
N PHE A 69 0.03 2.25 6.90
CA PHE A 69 0.90 3.40 7.16
C PHE A 69 1.90 3.07 8.27
N LEU A 70 3.18 3.36 8.03
CA LEU A 70 4.23 3.24 9.06
C LEU A 70 4.10 4.32 10.13
N THR A 71 3.71 5.53 9.71
CA THR A 71 3.55 6.67 10.61
C THR A 71 2.10 6.76 11.05
N LYS A 72 1.89 6.77 12.36
CA LYS A 72 0.56 6.86 12.96
C LYS A 72 0.02 8.28 12.90
N GLU A 73 -1.30 8.43 12.90
CA GLU A 73 -1.98 9.73 12.83
C GLU A 73 -1.56 10.67 13.98
N ASN A 74 -1.44 10.15 15.20
CA ASN A 74 -1.06 10.92 16.38
C ASN A 74 0.40 11.41 16.36
N GLU A 75 1.25 10.85 15.50
CA GLU A 75 2.66 11.23 15.35
C GLU A 75 2.87 12.32 14.29
N LEU A 76 1.84 12.62 13.50
CA LEU A 76 1.93 13.61 12.42
C LEU A 76 1.86 15.07 12.92
N GLY A 77 1.26 15.31 14.11
CA GLY A 77 0.99 16.64 14.65
C GLY A 77 2.22 17.52 14.83
N ASP A 78 3.37 16.93 15.12
CA ASP A 78 4.62 17.68 15.28
C ASP A 78 5.18 18.21 13.97
N PHE A 79 4.97 17.49 12.87
CA PHE A 79 5.42 17.93 11.56
C PHE A 79 4.36 18.77 10.84
N PHE A 80 3.08 18.38 10.91
CA PHE A 80 1.94 19.02 10.23
C PHE A 80 1.17 19.97 11.16
N LYS A 81 1.88 20.93 11.79
CA LYS A 81 1.25 21.93 12.66
C LYS A 81 0.30 22.84 11.89
N ALA A 82 -0.86 23.17 12.46
CA ALA A 82 -1.88 24.00 11.83
C ALA A 82 -1.40 25.40 11.39
N ASN A 83 -0.41 25.96 12.09
CA ASN A 83 0.19 27.25 11.75
C ASN A 83 1.33 27.18 10.72
N LYS A 84 1.73 25.99 10.29
CA LYS A 84 2.83 25.78 9.34
C LYS A 84 2.36 26.04 7.91
N LYS A 85 3.01 26.99 7.22
CA LYS A 85 2.63 27.43 5.86
C LYS A 85 3.29 26.61 4.74
N LYS A 86 4.40 25.92 5.03
CA LYS A 86 5.17 25.16 4.02
C LYS A 86 5.59 23.82 4.63
N PHE A 87 5.47 22.78 3.81
CA PHE A 87 5.88 21.43 4.15
C PHE A 87 6.96 20.97 3.18
N PHE A 88 8.08 20.51 3.72
CA PHE A 88 9.22 20.04 2.93
C PHE A 88 9.29 18.51 3.03
N GLN A 89 9.06 17.83 1.93
CA GLN A 89 9.10 16.37 1.85
C GLN A 89 10.44 15.80 2.36
N THR A 90 11.55 16.39 1.93
CA THR A 90 12.90 15.95 2.36
C THR A 90 13.07 15.98 3.88
N SER A 91 12.59 17.04 4.55
CA SER A 91 12.68 17.14 6.02
C SER A 91 11.83 16.08 6.72
N PHE A 92 10.65 15.79 6.18
CA PHE A 92 9.81 14.71 6.68
C PHE A 92 10.45 13.34 6.47
N TYR A 93 10.94 13.08 5.27
CA TYR A 93 11.66 11.84 4.92
C TYR A 93 12.85 11.58 5.86
N ILE A 94 13.70 12.59 6.08
CA ILE A 94 14.84 12.47 7.02
C ILE A 94 14.35 12.15 8.43
N SER A 95 13.31 12.82 8.91
CA SER A 95 12.74 12.55 10.23
C SER A 95 12.20 11.12 10.36
N GLN A 96 11.58 10.59 9.31
CA GLN A 96 11.07 9.22 9.29
C GLN A 96 12.21 8.19 9.25
N ARG A 97 13.26 8.41 8.44
CA ARG A 97 14.44 7.53 8.42
C ARG A 97 15.11 7.44 9.79
N LYS A 98 15.27 8.56 10.49
CA LYS A 98 15.79 8.60 11.86
C LYS A 98 14.88 7.88 12.84
N LYS A 99 13.57 8.15 12.79
CA LYS A 99 12.57 7.51 13.66
C LYS A 99 12.58 5.99 13.54
N PHE A 100 12.58 5.48 12.31
CA PHE A 100 12.53 4.05 12.02
C PHE A 100 13.92 3.40 11.96
N LYS A 101 14.98 4.17 12.15
CA LYS A 101 16.39 3.72 12.06
C LYS A 101 16.73 3.03 10.73
N ILE A 102 16.23 3.59 9.62
CA ILE A 102 16.44 3.02 8.28
C ILE A 102 17.58 3.74 7.59
N LEU A 103 18.58 2.99 7.14
CA LEU A 103 19.77 3.47 6.42
C LEU A 103 20.48 4.65 7.12
N ILE A 104 20.61 4.58 8.43
CA ILE A 104 21.37 5.51 9.26
C ILE A 104 22.41 4.76 10.10
N ASP A 105 23.51 5.43 10.43
CA ASP A 105 24.52 4.96 11.36
C ASP A 105 24.14 5.22 12.83
N GLU A 106 25.03 4.83 13.75
CA GLU A 106 24.85 5.03 15.20
C GLU A 106 24.76 6.51 15.61
N ASN A 107 25.29 7.42 14.77
CA ASN A 107 25.28 8.86 14.98
C ASN A 107 24.12 9.54 14.24
N GLU A 108 23.13 8.78 13.77
CA GLU A 108 22.01 9.24 12.96
C GLU A 108 22.39 9.91 11.63
N ASN A 109 23.58 9.64 11.07
CA ASN A 109 23.95 10.09 9.74
C ASN A 109 23.49 9.07 8.68
N PRO A 110 23.19 9.53 7.45
CA PRO A 110 22.76 8.62 6.40
C PRO A 110 23.90 7.70 5.95
N ILE A 111 23.63 6.41 5.82
CA ILE A 111 24.57 5.45 5.22
C ILE A 111 24.86 5.90 3.77
N GLY A 112 26.14 5.88 3.39
CA GLY A 112 26.60 6.40 2.09
C GLY A 112 26.76 7.91 2.03
N GLY A 113 26.61 8.64 3.16
CA GLY A 113 26.90 10.08 3.29
C GLY A 113 25.86 11.01 2.65
N LYS A 114 24.77 10.49 2.10
CA LYS A 114 23.70 11.26 1.44
C LYS A 114 22.33 10.80 1.94
N TRP A 115 21.39 11.75 2.04
CA TRP A 115 19.99 11.43 2.34
C TRP A 115 19.20 10.97 1.12
N SER A 116 19.66 11.25 -0.08
CA SER A 116 19.04 10.79 -1.33
C SER A 116 20.07 10.52 -2.40
N PHE A 117 19.83 9.50 -3.20
CA PHE A 117 20.62 9.09 -4.36
C PHE A 117 19.91 9.39 -5.69
N ASP A 118 18.83 10.15 -5.69
CA ASP A 118 18.01 10.50 -6.86
C ASP A 118 18.84 10.96 -8.07
N THR A 119 19.94 11.72 -7.85
CA THR A 119 20.83 12.13 -8.94
C THR A 119 21.57 10.98 -9.61
N ASP A 120 21.75 9.86 -8.91
CA ASP A 120 22.43 8.67 -9.41
C ASP A 120 21.44 7.75 -10.16
N ASN A 121 20.15 7.97 -10.01
CA ASN A 121 19.04 7.13 -10.48
C ASN A 121 18.45 7.57 -11.85
N ARG A 122 19.20 8.36 -12.64
CA ARG A 122 18.72 8.98 -13.88
C ARG A 122 19.40 8.47 -15.14
N LYS A 123 19.91 7.25 -15.14
CA LYS A 123 20.59 6.72 -16.32
C LYS A 123 19.60 6.26 -17.37
N LYS A 124 19.94 6.49 -18.64
CA LYS A 124 19.18 5.95 -19.77
C LYS A 124 19.33 4.43 -19.80
N TYR A 125 18.22 3.74 -20.12
CA TYR A 125 18.25 2.30 -20.30
C TYR A 125 19.13 1.93 -21.52
N PRO A 126 20.14 1.04 -21.39
CA PRO A 126 21.03 0.71 -22.49
C PRO A 126 20.30 -0.07 -23.58
N LYS A 127 20.53 0.29 -24.85
CA LYS A 127 19.92 -0.43 -26.00
C LYS A 127 20.31 -1.90 -26.08
N THR A 128 21.46 -2.25 -25.48
CA THR A 128 21.99 -3.63 -25.45
C THR A 128 21.48 -4.47 -24.30
N LYS A 129 20.77 -3.85 -23.34
CA LYS A 129 20.24 -4.54 -22.18
C LYS A 129 18.78 -4.94 -22.43
N THR A 130 18.50 -6.22 -22.28
CA THR A 130 17.13 -6.73 -22.37
C THR A 130 16.32 -6.31 -21.14
N PRO A 131 15.16 -5.67 -21.28
CA PRO A 131 14.28 -5.37 -20.16
C PRO A 131 13.85 -6.63 -19.41
N PRO A 132 13.64 -6.56 -18.09
CA PRO A 132 13.18 -7.71 -17.31
C PRO A 132 11.74 -8.09 -17.69
N THR A 133 11.49 -9.38 -17.81
CA THR A 133 10.14 -9.90 -18.05
C THR A 133 9.40 -10.05 -16.72
N ILE A 134 8.19 -9.50 -16.66
CA ILE A 134 7.29 -9.66 -15.51
C ILE A 134 6.40 -10.88 -15.76
N LYS A 135 6.36 -11.80 -14.79
CA LYS A 135 5.52 -12.99 -14.89
C LYS A 135 4.05 -12.62 -14.87
N ALA A 136 3.29 -13.19 -15.80
CA ALA A 136 1.84 -12.99 -15.83
C ALA A 136 1.19 -13.48 -14.52
N VAL A 137 0.24 -12.72 -14.01
CA VAL A 137 -0.58 -13.09 -12.87
C VAL A 137 -1.64 -14.09 -13.31
N LYS A 138 -1.85 -15.13 -12.52
CA LYS A 138 -2.92 -16.08 -12.77
C LYS A 138 -4.25 -15.51 -12.33
N SER A 139 -5.27 -15.59 -13.18
CA SER A 139 -6.65 -15.29 -12.81
C SER A 139 -7.13 -16.23 -11.70
N ASP A 140 -7.72 -15.67 -10.67
CA ASP A 140 -8.38 -16.41 -9.59
C ASP A 140 -9.90 -16.16 -9.60
N GLU A 141 -10.62 -16.78 -8.69
CA GLU A 141 -12.08 -16.64 -8.56
C GLU A 141 -12.52 -15.20 -8.27
N PHE A 142 -11.74 -14.44 -7.48
CA PHE A 142 -12.04 -13.04 -7.15
C PHE A 142 -11.93 -12.13 -8.38
N TYR A 143 -10.95 -12.38 -9.23
CA TYR A 143 -10.77 -11.63 -10.46
C TYR A 143 -11.91 -11.91 -11.46
N LYS A 144 -12.34 -13.17 -11.58
CA LYS A 144 -13.47 -13.55 -12.44
C LYS A 144 -14.78 -12.90 -11.97
N GLU A 145 -15.06 -12.96 -10.66
CA GLU A 145 -16.20 -12.30 -10.06
C GLU A 145 -16.18 -10.78 -10.34
N ALA A 146 -15.00 -10.14 -10.19
CA ALA A 146 -14.86 -8.72 -10.47
C ALA A 146 -15.10 -8.39 -11.96
N ILE A 147 -14.65 -9.21 -12.90
CA ILE A 147 -14.94 -9.04 -14.33
C ILE A 147 -16.44 -9.11 -14.60
N GLU A 148 -17.12 -10.13 -14.09
CA GLU A 148 -18.57 -10.30 -14.27
C GLU A 148 -19.35 -9.10 -13.69
N TYR A 149 -18.92 -8.64 -12.52
CA TYR A 149 -19.48 -7.46 -11.88
C TYR A 149 -19.30 -6.20 -12.73
N VAL A 150 -18.10 -5.93 -13.21
CA VAL A 150 -17.81 -4.75 -14.05
C VAL A 150 -18.54 -4.84 -15.40
N GLN A 151 -18.60 -6.01 -16.03
CA GLN A 151 -19.34 -6.21 -17.25
C GLN A 151 -20.84 -5.93 -17.06
N THR A 152 -21.39 -6.34 -15.93
CA THR A 152 -22.83 -6.16 -15.64
C THR A 152 -23.18 -4.71 -15.38
N TYR A 153 -22.41 -4.02 -14.56
CA TYR A 153 -22.79 -2.71 -14.02
C TYR A 153 -22.06 -1.53 -14.66
N PHE A 154 -20.89 -1.76 -15.27
CA PHE A 154 -19.99 -0.70 -15.76
C PHE A 154 -19.49 -0.92 -17.20
N SER A 155 -20.20 -1.73 -18.00
CA SER A 155 -19.80 -2.05 -19.40
C SER A 155 -19.68 -0.85 -20.32
N LYS A 156 -20.25 0.30 -19.96
CA LYS A 156 -20.18 1.55 -20.73
C LYS A 156 -19.08 2.50 -20.25
N ASN A 157 -18.36 2.16 -19.21
CA ASN A 157 -17.25 2.98 -18.72
C ASN A 157 -16.03 2.84 -19.63
N LEU A 158 -15.16 3.84 -19.58
CA LEU A 158 -13.89 3.81 -20.31
C LEU A 158 -12.97 2.71 -19.73
N GLY A 159 -12.22 2.06 -20.61
CA GLY A 159 -11.28 1.01 -20.28
C GLY A 159 -11.60 -0.29 -20.99
N GLU A 160 -10.72 -1.25 -20.83
CA GLU A 160 -10.86 -2.61 -21.39
C GLU A 160 -10.74 -3.63 -20.26
N LEU A 161 -11.55 -4.67 -20.34
CA LEU A 161 -11.44 -5.83 -19.46
C LEU A 161 -10.54 -6.87 -20.12
N THR A 162 -9.58 -7.34 -19.40
CA THR A 162 -8.68 -8.41 -19.83
C THR A 162 -8.96 -9.70 -19.07
N GLU A 163 -8.78 -10.85 -19.72
CA GLU A 163 -8.92 -12.15 -19.07
C GLU A 163 -7.79 -12.42 -18.06
N THR A 164 -6.66 -11.78 -18.27
CA THR A 164 -5.47 -11.91 -17.41
C THR A 164 -5.36 -10.68 -16.51
N PRO A 165 -5.30 -10.86 -15.17
CA PRO A 165 -5.10 -9.75 -14.27
C PRO A 165 -3.75 -9.07 -14.49
N LEU A 166 -3.73 -7.74 -14.41
CA LEU A 166 -2.48 -6.97 -14.44
C LEU A 166 -1.71 -7.08 -13.13
N TYR A 167 -2.42 -7.24 -12.01
CA TYR A 167 -1.87 -7.26 -10.67
C TYR A 167 -2.45 -8.40 -9.82
N PRO A 168 -1.71 -8.87 -8.81
CA PRO A 168 -2.22 -9.83 -7.85
C PRO A 168 -3.47 -9.35 -7.10
N SER A 169 -4.38 -10.29 -6.81
CA SER A 169 -5.65 -10.07 -6.13
C SER A 169 -5.73 -10.70 -4.74
N ASN A 170 -4.68 -11.39 -4.28
CA ASN A 170 -4.65 -12.04 -2.97
C ASN A 170 -3.28 -11.90 -2.29
N PHE A 171 -3.24 -12.19 -0.98
CA PHE A 171 -2.05 -12.03 -0.13
C PHE A 171 -0.85 -12.83 -0.62
N GLU A 172 -1.05 -14.09 -1.00
CA GLU A 172 0.05 -14.99 -1.40
C GLU A 172 0.67 -14.54 -2.73
N SER A 173 -0.15 -14.25 -3.72
CA SER A 173 0.32 -13.79 -5.02
C SER A 173 0.99 -12.41 -4.94
N SER A 174 0.52 -11.54 -4.04
CA SER A 174 1.15 -10.21 -3.79
C SER A 174 2.55 -10.34 -3.21
N LYS A 175 2.75 -11.26 -2.26
CA LYS A 175 4.09 -11.56 -1.71
C LYS A 175 5.02 -12.12 -2.78
N LYS A 176 4.56 -13.08 -3.58
CA LYS A 176 5.35 -13.65 -4.70
C LYS A 176 5.71 -12.60 -5.75
N TRP A 177 4.83 -11.65 -6.03
CA TRP A 177 5.11 -10.52 -6.91
C TRP A 177 6.24 -9.63 -6.37
N PHE A 178 6.19 -9.35 -5.08
CA PHE A 178 7.23 -8.57 -4.43
C PHE A 178 8.57 -9.33 -4.35
N GLU A 179 8.55 -10.60 -4.06
CA GLU A 179 9.74 -11.47 -4.08
C GLU A 179 10.38 -11.53 -5.49
N ASP A 180 9.55 -11.63 -6.54
CA ASP A 180 10.04 -11.58 -7.93
C ASP A 180 10.72 -10.24 -8.26
N PHE A 181 10.18 -9.12 -7.77
CA PHE A 181 10.84 -7.82 -7.88
C PHE A 181 12.22 -7.83 -7.20
N LEU A 182 12.30 -8.27 -5.96
CA LEU A 182 13.56 -8.28 -5.20
C LEU A 182 14.62 -9.14 -5.89
N GLN A 183 14.26 -10.29 -6.42
CA GLN A 183 15.18 -11.23 -7.07
C GLN A 183 15.63 -10.79 -8.46
N ASN A 184 14.76 -10.19 -9.26
CA ASN A 184 14.99 -10.02 -10.69
C ASN A 184 15.15 -8.58 -11.15
N ARG A 185 14.75 -7.58 -10.35
CA ARG A 185 14.67 -6.17 -10.79
C ARG A 185 15.31 -5.19 -9.82
N PHE A 186 15.35 -5.52 -8.53
CA PHE A 186 15.76 -4.61 -7.48
C PHE A 186 17.19 -4.10 -7.61
N TYR A 187 18.11 -4.96 -8.04
CA TYR A 187 19.52 -4.55 -8.20
C TYR A 187 19.69 -3.36 -9.16
N ASP A 188 18.96 -3.37 -10.27
CA ASP A 188 19.01 -2.34 -11.31
C ASP A 188 17.95 -1.25 -11.13
N PHE A 189 17.08 -1.36 -10.14
CA PHE A 189 15.96 -0.43 -9.94
C PHE A 189 16.46 1.01 -9.84
N GLY A 190 17.39 1.29 -8.92
CA GLY A 190 17.83 2.65 -8.65
C GLY A 190 18.38 3.34 -9.91
N ILE A 191 19.36 2.74 -10.57
CA ILE A 191 20.02 3.40 -11.71
C ILE A 191 19.09 3.68 -12.89
N TYR A 192 18.00 2.92 -13.04
CA TYR A 192 17.02 3.04 -14.14
C TYR A 192 15.64 3.49 -13.68
N GLU A 193 15.51 4.05 -12.46
CA GLU A 193 14.23 4.51 -11.91
C GLU A 193 13.50 5.47 -12.87
N ASP A 194 14.21 6.47 -13.41
CA ASP A 194 13.67 7.46 -14.34
C ASP A 194 13.75 7.04 -15.82
N ALA A 195 14.19 5.81 -16.11
CA ALA A 195 14.35 5.37 -17.49
C ALA A 195 13.00 5.12 -18.19
N ILE A 196 12.93 5.49 -19.47
CA ILE A 196 11.78 5.23 -20.33
C ILE A 196 12.22 4.44 -21.54
N VAL A 197 11.54 3.30 -21.79
CA VAL A 197 11.62 2.52 -23.01
C VAL A 197 10.22 2.40 -23.58
N LYS A 198 10.04 2.82 -24.85
CA LYS A 198 8.71 3.06 -25.45
C LYS A 198 7.74 1.87 -25.34
N GLU A 199 8.25 0.66 -25.55
CA GLU A 199 7.41 -0.55 -25.59
C GLU A 199 7.36 -1.28 -24.24
N GLU A 200 7.98 -0.72 -23.18
CA GLU A 200 8.08 -1.36 -21.88
C GLU A 200 7.29 -0.58 -20.82
N SER A 201 6.33 -1.25 -20.20
CA SER A 201 5.46 -0.61 -19.20
C SER A 201 6.06 -0.55 -17.80
N TYR A 202 6.99 -1.42 -17.47
CA TYR A 202 7.39 -1.63 -16.07
C TYR A 202 8.89 -1.51 -15.79
N LEU A 203 9.74 -1.89 -16.74
CA LEU A 203 11.20 -1.96 -16.55
C LEU A 203 11.57 -2.60 -15.19
N ASN A 204 12.33 -1.87 -14.38
CA ASN A 204 12.82 -2.37 -13.09
C ASN A 204 11.93 -1.98 -11.89
N HIS A 205 10.77 -1.38 -12.12
CA HIS A 205 9.87 -0.97 -11.03
C HIS A 205 9.24 -2.16 -10.29
N SER A 206 8.96 -1.97 -9.00
CA SER A 206 8.31 -2.98 -8.14
C SER A 206 6.85 -3.19 -8.48
N ILE A 207 6.14 -2.11 -8.82
CA ILE A 207 4.70 -2.08 -9.17
C ILE A 207 3.84 -2.68 -8.05
N ILE A 208 4.18 -2.38 -6.79
CA ILE A 208 3.48 -2.90 -5.61
C ILE A 208 2.35 -1.99 -5.12
N THR A 209 2.27 -0.77 -5.65
CA THR A 209 1.28 0.24 -5.22
C THR A 209 -0.17 -0.25 -5.25
N PRO A 210 -0.65 -0.97 -6.29
CA PRO A 210 -2.02 -1.48 -6.28
C PRO A 210 -2.31 -2.41 -5.10
N MET A 211 -1.39 -3.33 -4.78
CA MET A 211 -1.53 -4.27 -3.67
C MET A 211 -1.42 -3.58 -2.31
N MET A 212 -0.56 -2.54 -2.20
CA MET A 212 -0.48 -1.72 -0.99
C MET A 212 -1.78 -0.95 -0.73
N ASN A 213 -2.34 -0.31 -1.76
CA ASN A 213 -3.53 0.52 -1.62
C ASN A 213 -4.76 -0.26 -1.12
N ILE A 214 -4.85 -1.55 -1.43
CA ILE A 214 -5.93 -2.42 -0.97
C ILE A 214 -5.55 -3.31 0.23
N GLY A 215 -4.37 -3.11 0.81
CA GLY A 215 -3.93 -3.78 2.04
C GLY A 215 -3.51 -5.25 1.86
N LEU A 216 -3.20 -5.71 0.65
CA LEU A 216 -2.67 -7.06 0.41
C LEU A 216 -1.21 -7.21 0.81
N ILE A 217 -0.49 -6.11 0.90
CA ILE A 217 0.90 -6.03 1.36
C ILE A 217 1.09 -4.73 2.14
N THR A 218 1.71 -4.79 3.30
CA THR A 218 1.89 -3.60 4.15
C THR A 218 3.24 -2.94 3.94
N PRO A 219 3.38 -1.62 4.16
CA PRO A 219 4.66 -0.92 4.12
C PRO A 219 5.70 -1.52 5.07
N GLU A 220 5.29 -1.94 6.26
CA GLU A 220 6.19 -2.58 7.23
C GLU A 220 6.77 -3.88 6.67
N TYR A 221 5.95 -4.75 6.08
CA TYR A 221 6.41 -5.97 5.45
C TYR A 221 7.38 -5.68 4.30
N ILE A 222 7.06 -4.70 3.45
CA ILE A 222 7.89 -4.30 2.32
C ILE A 222 9.28 -3.86 2.81
N ILE A 223 9.34 -2.91 3.75
CA ILE A 223 10.60 -2.36 4.25
C ILE A 223 11.43 -3.44 4.92
N ASN A 224 10.86 -4.21 5.84
CA ASN A 224 11.59 -5.24 6.56
C ASN A 224 12.14 -6.32 5.61
N THR A 225 11.33 -6.73 4.63
CA THR A 225 11.76 -7.73 3.64
C THR A 225 12.84 -7.17 2.71
N THR A 226 12.71 -5.91 2.27
CA THR A 226 13.70 -5.24 1.40
C THR A 226 15.05 -5.10 2.11
N LEU A 227 15.06 -4.62 3.36
CA LEU A 227 16.28 -4.48 4.16
C LEU A 227 16.97 -5.83 4.37
N SER A 228 16.20 -6.84 4.80
CA SER A 228 16.73 -8.19 4.99
C SER A 228 17.24 -8.85 3.70
N PHE A 229 16.63 -8.53 2.56
CA PHE A 229 17.11 -9.00 1.26
C PHE A 229 18.39 -8.29 0.86
N ALA A 230 18.47 -6.98 1.04
CA ALA A 230 19.63 -6.18 0.69
C ALA A 230 20.88 -6.56 1.50
N GLU A 231 20.72 -6.88 2.79
CA GLU A 231 21.83 -7.37 3.63
C GLU A 231 22.47 -8.67 3.11
N LYS A 232 21.70 -9.50 2.42
CA LYS A 232 22.13 -10.83 1.96
C LYS A 232 22.59 -10.85 0.51
N ASN A 233 22.28 -9.84 -0.30
CA ASN A 233 22.39 -9.89 -1.76
C ASN A 233 23.19 -8.73 -2.38
N ASP A 234 23.96 -8.00 -1.59
CA ASP A 234 24.84 -6.90 -2.05
C ASP A 234 24.14 -5.90 -2.99
N ILE A 235 22.95 -5.47 -2.58
CA ILE A 235 22.12 -4.53 -3.35
C ILE A 235 22.75 -3.13 -3.33
N PRO A 236 22.88 -2.46 -4.49
CA PRO A 236 23.35 -1.09 -4.55
C PRO A 236 22.54 -0.14 -3.67
N LEU A 237 23.22 0.73 -2.93
CA LEU A 237 22.56 1.63 -1.97
C LEU A 237 21.56 2.58 -2.62
N ASN A 238 21.82 3.02 -3.86
CA ASN A 238 20.90 3.85 -4.62
C ASN A 238 19.60 3.11 -5.01
N SER A 239 19.66 1.79 -5.20
CA SER A 239 18.44 0.98 -5.41
C SER A 239 17.67 0.77 -4.10
N LEU A 240 18.38 0.61 -2.99
CA LEU A 240 17.76 0.39 -1.68
C LEU A 240 17.14 1.69 -1.14
N GLU A 241 17.74 2.84 -1.37
CA GLU A 241 17.24 4.14 -0.92
C GLU A 241 16.06 4.63 -1.77
N GLY A 242 16.09 4.42 -3.10
CA GLY A 242 14.99 4.73 -4.01
C GLY A 242 13.76 3.88 -3.78
#